data_bfb4971485affa7bf8629b5411eab743
#
_entry.id   bfb4971485affa7bf8629b5411eab743
#
_cell.length_a   1.000
_cell.length_b   1.000
_cell.length_c   1.000
_cell.angle_alpha   90.00
_cell.angle_beta   90.00
_cell.angle_gamma   90.00
#
_symmetry.space_group_name_H-M   'P 1'
#
loop_
_entity.id
_entity.type
_entity.pdbx_description
1 polymer ?
#
loop_
_entity_poly.entity_id
_entity_poly.type
_entity_poly.pdbx_seq_one_letter_code
_entity_poly.pdbx_strand_id
1 'polypeptide(L)'
;MSEALRTQFDHYLATGETPLGPEGEAPMGEAGPAPGPLSLARFHLFDGRGRVKGVYDWEVCRHIKETQEMFVMGGVPYLYEGGCFRPDESGAKVKTLIRGCCYPEFIKAPTIRRIYDLLIGDADLQTTFEAVNRCPAHWINFRNGFYDPIARKMIPHDPAYRVINQIPHAFDPERKPQGQELEAWLRFITPDPEDRRMLLEFAGYCMTRDVSQQKFLILNGEGGTGKSTVIRLIEAMIGSENLASISLSELSQRFAAYGLVGKLLNSCADLELTALEDTSTIKKVLGEDTLRGEAKGKDAFSFKSYARLIFSTNELPIVKSEKSNGFYRRLLILPMNRVPKARRPDLFQALLLEIDDLITLCVRALEEMYLAGGLRESPASKEAVDQFRMDSDTVAAFLAEETTPDPSARTERGALFTAYKRYCFESDRQALTRNNFYRSMRVKGYGETMSMGSRYFDHVKVGRPKQKDPIQAALEKGYVVVDEVLPF
;
A
#
# COMPACT_ATOMS: atom_id res chain seq x y z
N MET A 1 -0.55 -27.99 18.75
CA MET A 1 -1.61 -27.31 17.97
C MET A 1 -2.72 -28.33 17.78
N SER A 2 -3.96 -28.06 18.23
CA SER A 2 -5.06 -29.01 18.07
C SER A 2 -5.43 -29.14 16.58
N GLU A 3 -5.91 -30.32 16.21
CA GLU A 3 -6.31 -30.62 14.82
C GLU A 3 -7.40 -29.64 14.31
N ALA A 4 -8.26 -29.18 15.21
CA ALA A 4 -9.27 -28.14 14.94
C ALA A 4 -8.67 -26.77 14.54
N LEU A 5 -7.59 -26.33 15.17
CA LEU A 5 -6.89 -25.08 14.84
C LEU A 5 -6.17 -25.16 13.47
N ARG A 6 -5.72 -26.37 13.10
CA ARG A 6 -5.10 -26.60 11.78
C ARG A 6 -6.14 -26.53 10.66
N THR A 7 -7.28 -27.15 10.87
CA THR A 7 -8.40 -27.13 9.91
C THR A 7 -8.95 -25.71 9.71
N GLN A 8 -9.04 -24.92 10.77
CA GLN A 8 -9.44 -23.51 10.72
C GLN A 8 -8.43 -22.64 9.95
N PHE A 9 -7.15 -22.91 10.14
CA PHE A 9 -6.09 -22.17 9.44
C PHE A 9 -6.02 -22.49 7.94
N ASP A 10 -6.16 -23.79 7.59
CA ASP A 10 -6.20 -24.21 6.18
C ASP A 10 -7.44 -23.64 5.46
N HIS A 11 -8.56 -23.54 6.17
CA HIS A 11 -9.76 -22.87 5.66
C HIS A 11 -9.54 -21.37 5.41
N TYR A 12 -8.90 -20.67 6.37
CA TYR A 12 -8.56 -19.25 6.22
C TYR A 12 -7.61 -19.01 5.04
N LEU A 13 -6.58 -19.86 4.86
CA LEU A 13 -5.65 -19.73 3.73
C LEU A 13 -6.32 -20.00 2.38
N ALA A 14 -7.34 -20.89 2.35
CA ALA A 14 -8.04 -21.24 1.13
C ALA A 14 -9.15 -20.26 0.75
N THR A 15 -9.79 -19.63 1.73
CA THR A 15 -10.99 -18.80 1.52
C THR A 15 -10.82 -17.33 1.90
N GLY A 16 -9.81 -17.00 2.70
CA GLY A 16 -9.66 -15.68 3.32
C GLY A 16 -10.69 -15.41 4.42
N GLU A 17 -11.43 -16.42 4.87
CA GLU A 17 -12.51 -16.32 5.84
C GLU A 17 -12.06 -16.79 7.21
N THR A 18 -12.22 -15.94 8.23
CA THR A 18 -12.07 -16.36 9.64
C THR A 18 -13.20 -17.35 9.97
N PRO A 19 -12.87 -18.55 10.49
CA PRO A 19 -13.90 -19.49 10.90
C PRO A 19 -14.71 -18.91 12.05
N LEU A 20 -16.03 -18.83 11.87
CA LEU A 20 -16.96 -18.45 12.93
C LEU A 20 -16.85 -19.46 14.08
N GLY A 21 -16.70 -18.97 15.31
CA GLY A 21 -16.90 -19.78 16.50
C GLY A 21 -18.32 -20.35 16.55
N PRO A 22 -18.54 -21.42 17.29
CA PRO A 22 -19.86 -22.00 17.40
C PRO A 22 -20.83 -21.03 18.07
N GLU A 23 -21.94 -20.76 17.38
CA GLU A 23 -23.13 -20.01 17.82
C GLU A 23 -23.11 -18.49 17.59
N GLY A 24 -23.76 -18.11 16.54
CA GLY A 24 -24.18 -16.76 16.22
C GLY A 24 -24.85 -16.70 14.85
N GLU A 25 -26.03 -17.32 14.70
CA GLU A 25 -26.90 -17.06 13.55
C GLU A 25 -27.29 -15.59 13.55
N ALA A 26 -26.71 -14.81 12.60
CA ALA A 26 -27.25 -13.51 12.26
C ALA A 26 -28.65 -13.71 11.66
N PRO A 27 -29.64 -12.87 11.96
CA PRO A 27 -30.96 -12.98 11.36
C PRO A 27 -30.84 -12.79 9.85
N MET A 28 -31.11 -13.82 9.10
CA MET A 28 -31.27 -13.76 7.66
C MET A 28 -32.46 -12.84 7.39
N GLY A 29 -32.18 -11.66 6.81
CA GLY A 29 -33.22 -10.86 6.19
C GLY A 29 -33.99 -11.78 5.25
N GLU A 30 -35.34 -11.74 5.33
CA GLU A 30 -36.21 -12.56 4.52
C GLU A 30 -35.82 -12.45 3.05
N ALA A 31 -35.23 -13.50 2.51
CA ALA A 31 -35.06 -13.66 1.08
C ALA A 31 -36.47 -13.66 0.48
N GLY A 32 -36.75 -12.74 -0.41
CA GLY A 32 -37.96 -12.73 -1.18
C GLY A 32 -38.20 -14.11 -1.81
N PRO A 33 -39.43 -14.47 -2.17
CA PRO A 33 -39.77 -15.80 -2.63
C PRO A 33 -38.81 -16.23 -3.75
N ALA A 34 -38.16 -17.38 -3.59
CA ALA A 34 -37.28 -17.93 -4.60
C ALA A 34 -37.97 -17.92 -5.97
N PRO A 35 -37.34 -17.40 -7.03
CA PRO A 35 -37.95 -17.40 -8.35
C PRO A 35 -38.28 -18.85 -8.70
N GLY A 36 -39.56 -19.08 -9.12
CA GLY A 36 -40.03 -20.39 -9.56
C GLY A 36 -39.10 -20.94 -10.65
N PRO A 37 -39.10 -22.28 -10.89
CA PRO A 37 -38.17 -22.91 -11.81
C PRO A 37 -38.23 -22.25 -13.18
N LEU A 38 -37.11 -21.67 -13.62
CA LEU A 38 -36.94 -21.01 -14.92
C LEU A 38 -37.35 -22.03 -16.02
N SER A 39 -38.37 -21.70 -16.81
CA SER A 39 -38.69 -22.49 -18.00
C SER A 39 -37.55 -22.30 -19.01
N LEU A 40 -36.69 -23.32 -19.15
CA LEU A 40 -35.59 -23.31 -20.12
C LEU A 40 -36.08 -23.11 -21.56
N ALA A 41 -37.37 -23.39 -21.83
CA ALA A 41 -37.98 -23.23 -23.15
C ALA A 41 -37.80 -21.79 -23.72
N ARG A 42 -37.84 -20.77 -22.88
CA ARG A 42 -37.65 -19.36 -23.33
C ARG A 42 -36.29 -19.09 -23.98
N PHE A 43 -35.28 -19.85 -23.64
CA PHE A 43 -33.91 -19.70 -24.14
C PHE A 43 -33.62 -20.53 -25.39
N HIS A 44 -34.65 -21.21 -25.97
CA HIS A 44 -34.44 -22.12 -27.07
C HIS A 44 -35.36 -21.82 -28.27
N LEU A 45 -34.82 -22.09 -29.43
CA LEU A 45 -35.55 -22.01 -30.70
C LEU A 45 -36.20 -23.34 -30.99
N PHE A 46 -37.46 -23.33 -31.40
CA PHE A 46 -38.25 -24.54 -31.74
C PHE A 46 -38.56 -24.58 -33.24
N ASP A 47 -38.63 -25.78 -33.80
CA ASP A 47 -39.15 -25.98 -35.14
C ASP A 47 -40.69 -26.00 -35.14
N GLY A 48 -41.30 -26.03 -36.31
CA GLY A 48 -42.78 -26.11 -36.49
C GLY A 48 -43.43 -27.37 -35.92
N ARG A 49 -42.63 -28.33 -35.41
CA ARG A 49 -43.06 -29.58 -34.75
C ARG A 49 -42.77 -29.57 -33.26
N GLY A 50 -42.39 -28.45 -32.70
CA GLY A 50 -42.09 -28.30 -31.27
C GLY A 50 -40.74 -28.90 -30.82
N ARG A 51 -39.82 -29.28 -31.71
CA ARG A 51 -38.50 -29.78 -31.34
C ARG A 51 -37.49 -28.62 -31.20
N VAL A 52 -36.62 -28.72 -30.20
CA VAL A 52 -35.58 -27.73 -29.99
C VAL A 52 -34.58 -27.76 -31.14
N LYS A 53 -34.37 -26.62 -31.80
CA LYS A 53 -33.46 -26.43 -32.94
C LYS A 53 -32.13 -25.79 -32.53
N GLY A 54 -32.13 -25.04 -31.46
CA GLY A 54 -30.94 -24.35 -31.00
C GLY A 54 -31.19 -23.47 -29.79
N VAL A 55 -30.16 -22.76 -29.33
CA VAL A 55 -30.23 -21.79 -28.25
C VAL A 55 -30.50 -20.40 -28.83
N TYR A 56 -31.34 -19.62 -28.16
CA TYR A 56 -31.62 -18.23 -28.51
C TYR A 56 -30.63 -17.31 -27.75
N ASP A 57 -29.48 -17.14 -28.33
CA ASP A 57 -28.33 -16.45 -27.71
C ASP A 57 -28.68 -15.07 -27.12
N TRP A 58 -29.47 -14.29 -27.86
CA TRP A 58 -29.92 -12.96 -27.42
C TRP A 58 -30.72 -13.00 -26.12
N GLU A 59 -31.64 -13.95 -26.02
CA GLU A 59 -32.47 -14.10 -24.83
C GLU A 59 -31.68 -14.55 -23.62
N VAL A 60 -30.66 -15.40 -23.82
CA VAL A 60 -29.72 -15.78 -22.74
C VAL A 60 -28.93 -14.56 -22.28
N CYS A 61 -28.36 -13.77 -23.19
CA CYS A 61 -27.62 -12.56 -22.85
C CYS A 61 -28.51 -11.54 -22.11
N ARG A 62 -29.73 -11.32 -22.62
CA ARG A 62 -30.71 -10.43 -22.00
C ARG A 62 -31.04 -10.87 -20.58
N HIS A 63 -31.35 -12.16 -20.39
CA HIS A 63 -31.67 -12.71 -19.08
C HIS A 63 -30.52 -12.54 -18.07
N ILE A 64 -29.27 -12.81 -18.48
CA ILE A 64 -28.11 -12.66 -17.60
C ILE A 64 -27.95 -11.19 -17.22
N LYS A 65 -28.12 -10.23 -18.15
CA LYS A 65 -28.05 -8.80 -17.86
C LYS A 65 -29.17 -8.32 -16.92
N GLU A 66 -30.36 -8.94 -16.98
CA GLU A 66 -31.49 -8.60 -16.12
C GLU A 66 -31.40 -9.19 -14.71
N THR A 67 -30.74 -10.33 -14.56
CA THR A 67 -30.69 -11.07 -13.30
C THR A 67 -29.37 -10.98 -12.55
N GLN A 68 -28.31 -10.54 -13.24
CA GLN A 68 -26.99 -10.42 -12.68
C GLN A 68 -26.47 -8.98 -12.83
N GLU A 69 -26.22 -8.32 -11.72
CA GLU A 69 -25.47 -7.07 -11.72
C GLU A 69 -24.04 -7.34 -12.16
N MET A 70 -23.65 -6.82 -13.33
CA MET A 70 -22.33 -7.04 -13.90
C MET A 70 -21.91 -5.91 -14.83
N PHE A 71 -20.61 -5.80 -15.06
CA PHE A 71 -19.99 -4.98 -16.09
C PHE A 71 -18.73 -5.66 -16.64
N VAL A 72 -18.22 -5.16 -17.76
CA VAL A 72 -16.98 -5.63 -18.39
C VAL A 72 -15.95 -4.50 -18.36
N MET A 73 -14.76 -4.75 -17.82
CA MET A 73 -13.67 -3.81 -17.76
C MET A 73 -12.38 -4.45 -18.27
N GLY A 74 -11.77 -3.87 -19.33
CA GLY A 74 -10.57 -4.43 -19.94
C GLY A 74 -10.77 -5.86 -20.49
N GLY A 75 -11.98 -6.19 -20.96
CA GLY A 75 -12.34 -7.54 -21.46
C GLY A 75 -12.56 -8.58 -20.37
N VAL A 76 -12.57 -8.18 -19.09
CA VAL A 76 -12.84 -9.05 -17.94
C VAL A 76 -14.23 -8.72 -17.39
N PRO A 77 -15.14 -9.71 -17.27
CA PRO A 77 -16.41 -9.49 -16.59
C PRO A 77 -16.22 -9.38 -15.08
N TYR A 78 -16.96 -8.47 -14.48
CA TYR A 78 -17.07 -8.26 -13.05
C TYR A 78 -18.50 -8.51 -12.62
N LEU A 79 -18.70 -9.41 -11.67
CA LEU A 79 -20.02 -9.76 -11.15
C LEU A 79 -20.16 -9.26 -9.71
N TYR A 80 -21.35 -8.74 -9.39
CA TYR A 80 -21.66 -8.29 -8.05
C TYR A 80 -21.93 -9.46 -7.12
N GLU A 81 -21.14 -9.57 -6.05
CA GLU A 81 -21.24 -10.61 -5.04
C GLU A 81 -20.94 -10.06 -3.65
N GLY A 82 -21.85 -10.21 -2.71
CA GLY A 82 -21.61 -9.86 -1.31
C GLY A 82 -21.20 -8.40 -1.06
N GLY A 83 -21.71 -7.44 -1.83
CA GLY A 83 -21.41 -6.01 -1.65
C GLY A 83 -20.23 -5.49 -2.48
N CYS A 84 -19.69 -6.30 -3.42
CA CYS A 84 -18.52 -5.93 -4.21
C CYS A 84 -18.60 -6.54 -5.61
N PHE A 85 -18.05 -5.87 -6.63
CA PHE A 85 -17.85 -6.44 -7.96
C PHE A 85 -16.53 -7.19 -8.03
N ARG A 86 -16.58 -8.49 -8.31
CA ARG A 86 -15.40 -9.35 -8.38
C ARG A 86 -15.07 -9.76 -9.82
N PRO A 87 -13.81 -9.77 -10.22
CA PRO A 87 -13.41 -10.17 -11.56
C PRO A 87 -13.61 -11.67 -11.77
N ASP A 88 -14.15 -12.07 -12.91
CA ASP A 88 -14.18 -13.44 -13.40
C ASP A 88 -13.16 -13.60 -14.53
N GLU A 89 -11.87 -13.60 -14.19
CA GLU A 89 -10.78 -13.61 -15.18
C GLU A 89 -10.83 -14.81 -16.14
N SER A 90 -11.27 -15.96 -15.68
CA SER A 90 -11.45 -17.18 -16.49
C SER A 90 -12.75 -17.20 -17.27
N GLY A 91 -13.70 -16.33 -16.92
CA GLY A 91 -15.08 -16.37 -17.41
C GLY A 91 -15.86 -17.58 -16.92
N ALA A 92 -15.41 -18.27 -15.88
CA ALA A 92 -16.02 -19.50 -15.41
C ALA A 92 -17.42 -19.27 -14.83
N LYS A 93 -17.61 -18.19 -14.05
CA LYS A 93 -18.90 -17.85 -13.45
C LYS A 93 -19.92 -17.47 -14.53
N VAL A 94 -19.55 -16.60 -15.45
CA VAL A 94 -20.40 -16.21 -16.60
C VAL A 94 -20.77 -17.43 -17.44
N LYS A 95 -19.81 -18.30 -17.77
CA LYS A 95 -20.08 -19.56 -18.50
C LYS A 95 -21.00 -20.50 -17.74
N THR A 96 -20.96 -20.49 -16.40
CA THR A 96 -21.88 -21.27 -15.57
C THR A 96 -23.29 -20.69 -15.62
N LEU A 97 -23.46 -19.38 -15.59
CA LEU A 97 -24.76 -18.73 -15.81
C LEU A 97 -25.34 -19.08 -17.18
N ILE A 98 -24.52 -19.02 -18.24
CA ILE A 98 -24.93 -19.42 -19.60
C ILE A 98 -25.40 -20.91 -19.63
N ARG A 99 -24.65 -21.82 -19.00
CA ARG A 99 -25.02 -23.24 -18.90
C ARG A 99 -26.37 -23.43 -18.22
N GLY A 100 -26.66 -22.65 -17.17
CA GLY A 100 -27.94 -22.67 -16.46
C GLY A 100 -29.15 -22.32 -17.33
N CYS A 101 -28.93 -21.65 -18.47
CA CYS A 101 -29.98 -21.30 -19.44
C CYS A 101 -30.14 -22.31 -20.57
N CYS A 102 -29.30 -23.38 -20.62
CA CYS A 102 -29.27 -24.29 -21.75
C CYS A 102 -29.81 -25.69 -21.38
N TYR A 103 -30.55 -26.33 -22.28
CA TYR A 103 -30.81 -27.77 -22.16
C TYR A 103 -29.49 -28.56 -22.25
N PRO A 104 -29.37 -29.73 -21.59
CA PRO A 104 -28.13 -30.51 -21.52
C PRO A 104 -27.49 -30.81 -22.89
N GLU A 105 -28.28 -31.09 -23.90
CA GLU A 105 -27.83 -31.41 -25.26
C GLU A 105 -27.17 -30.21 -25.98
N PHE A 106 -27.45 -28.99 -25.53
CA PHE A 106 -26.88 -27.75 -26.08
C PHE A 106 -25.70 -27.20 -25.27
N ILE A 107 -25.36 -27.82 -24.16
CA ILE A 107 -24.18 -27.48 -23.36
C ILE A 107 -22.92 -27.98 -24.09
N LYS A 108 -22.55 -27.26 -25.17
CA LYS A 108 -21.38 -27.55 -25.99
C LYS A 108 -20.43 -26.37 -25.95
N ALA A 109 -19.10 -26.62 -25.97
CA ALA A 109 -18.10 -25.58 -25.90
C ALA A 109 -18.29 -24.43 -26.92
N PRO A 110 -18.61 -24.72 -28.20
CA PRO A 110 -18.85 -23.63 -29.18
C PRO A 110 -20.08 -22.79 -28.84
N THR A 111 -21.18 -23.39 -28.36
CA THR A 111 -22.39 -22.66 -27.96
C THR A 111 -22.10 -21.73 -26.78
N ILE A 112 -21.48 -22.25 -25.72
CA ILE A 112 -21.15 -21.47 -24.53
C ILE A 112 -20.19 -20.34 -24.87
N ARG A 113 -19.17 -20.62 -25.69
CA ARG A 113 -18.19 -19.59 -26.11
C ARG A 113 -18.85 -18.48 -26.93
N ARG A 114 -19.71 -18.82 -27.89
CA ARG A 114 -20.40 -17.85 -28.74
C ARG A 114 -21.27 -16.89 -27.90
N ILE A 115 -22.06 -17.42 -26.96
CA ILE A 115 -22.91 -16.61 -26.08
C ILE A 115 -22.04 -15.76 -25.14
N TYR A 116 -20.96 -16.34 -24.62
CA TYR A 116 -20.01 -15.62 -23.78
C TYR A 116 -19.39 -14.43 -24.53
N ASP A 117 -18.91 -14.68 -25.77
CA ASP A 117 -18.28 -13.63 -26.59
C ASP A 117 -19.27 -12.49 -26.93
N LEU A 118 -20.55 -12.84 -27.21
CA LEU A 118 -21.63 -11.84 -27.39
C LEU A 118 -21.88 -11.02 -26.14
N LEU A 119 -21.97 -11.66 -24.97
CA LEU A 119 -22.23 -10.97 -23.71
C LEU A 119 -21.08 -10.07 -23.30
N ILE A 120 -19.83 -10.53 -23.45
CA ILE A 120 -18.64 -9.75 -23.09
C ILE A 120 -18.41 -8.61 -24.08
N GLY A 121 -18.82 -8.76 -25.36
CA GLY A 121 -18.76 -7.72 -26.37
C GLY A 121 -19.89 -6.69 -26.31
N ASP A 122 -20.87 -6.86 -25.42
CA ASP A 122 -22.02 -5.96 -25.33
C ASP A 122 -21.59 -4.55 -24.86
N ALA A 123 -21.94 -3.54 -25.64
CA ALA A 123 -21.57 -2.15 -25.39
C ALA A 123 -22.13 -1.60 -24.06
N ASP A 124 -23.34 -2.06 -23.66
CA ASP A 124 -24.00 -1.61 -22.42
C ASP A 124 -23.23 -2.07 -21.16
N LEU A 125 -22.47 -3.14 -21.27
CA LEU A 125 -21.67 -3.68 -20.17
C LEU A 125 -20.28 -3.08 -20.10
N GLN A 126 -19.81 -2.41 -21.14
CA GLN A 126 -18.44 -1.85 -21.14
C GLN A 126 -18.30 -0.71 -20.13
N THR A 127 -17.20 -0.75 -19.40
CA THR A 127 -16.85 0.31 -18.45
C THR A 127 -15.34 0.55 -18.39
N THR A 128 -14.94 1.67 -17.81
CA THR A 128 -13.53 2.02 -17.60
C THR A 128 -13.19 1.99 -16.11
N PHE A 129 -11.90 1.96 -15.80
CA PHE A 129 -11.44 2.00 -14.41
C PHE A 129 -11.89 3.28 -13.68
N GLU A 130 -12.03 4.39 -14.40
CA GLU A 130 -12.49 5.67 -13.84
C GLU A 130 -14.00 5.69 -13.56
N ALA A 131 -14.75 4.83 -14.21
CA ALA A 131 -16.21 4.75 -14.07
C ALA A 131 -16.69 3.77 -12.98
N VAL A 132 -15.76 3.09 -12.30
CA VAL A 132 -16.05 2.26 -11.11
C VAL A 132 -15.76 3.02 -9.83
N ASN A 133 -16.06 2.42 -8.68
CA ASN A 133 -15.81 3.01 -7.36
C ASN A 133 -16.48 4.40 -7.16
N ARG A 134 -17.77 4.49 -7.46
CA ARG A 134 -18.54 5.75 -7.47
C ARG A 134 -18.89 6.30 -6.10
N CYS A 135 -18.54 5.61 -5.01
CA CYS A 135 -18.71 6.14 -3.65
C CYS A 135 -17.49 6.98 -3.21
N PRO A 136 -17.61 7.80 -2.15
CA PRO A 136 -16.50 8.57 -1.59
C PRO A 136 -15.28 7.73 -1.33
N ALA A 137 -14.08 8.24 -1.65
CA ALA A 137 -12.84 7.48 -1.56
C ALA A 137 -12.43 7.11 -0.13
N HIS A 138 -12.91 7.86 0.86
CA HIS A 138 -12.66 7.59 2.29
C HIS A 138 -13.58 6.51 2.88
N TRP A 139 -14.65 6.07 2.16
CA TRP A 139 -15.49 4.98 2.64
C TRP A 139 -14.74 3.66 2.57
N ILE A 140 -14.93 2.85 3.61
CA ILE A 140 -14.38 1.48 3.70
C ILE A 140 -15.52 0.51 3.38
N ASN A 141 -15.32 -0.38 2.42
CA ASN A 141 -16.29 -1.42 2.09
C ASN A 141 -15.98 -2.67 2.93
N PHE A 142 -16.75 -2.92 3.99
CA PHE A 142 -16.72 -4.13 4.79
C PHE A 142 -17.73 -5.16 4.26
N ARG A 143 -17.69 -6.41 4.76
CA ARG A 143 -18.66 -7.46 4.34
C ARG A 143 -20.10 -7.11 4.64
N ASN A 144 -20.37 -6.38 5.70
CA ASN A 144 -21.71 -6.02 6.18
C ASN A 144 -22.16 -4.61 5.81
N GLY A 145 -21.44 -3.89 4.96
CA GLY A 145 -21.80 -2.55 4.52
C GLY A 145 -20.58 -1.64 4.34
N PHE A 146 -20.82 -0.44 3.87
CA PHE A 146 -19.79 0.60 3.87
C PHE A 146 -19.75 1.27 5.24
N TYR A 147 -18.55 1.64 5.67
CA TYR A 147 -18.36 2.53 6.80
C TYR A 147 -17.82 3.88 6.35
N ASP A 148 -18.47 4.94 6.75
CA ASP A 148 -18.00 6.31 6.58
C ASP A 148 -17.28 6.78 7.86
N PRO A 149 -15.93 6.84 7.86
CA PRO A 149 -15.17 7.22 9.05
C PRO A 149 -15.30 8.71 9.41
N ILE A 150 -15.76 9.55 8.48
CA ILE A 150 -16.01 10.99 8.74
C ILE A 150 -17.37 11.17 9.40
N ALA A 151 -18.41 10.54 8.85
CA ALA A 151 -19.76 10.60 9.41
C ALA A 151 -19.99 9.59 10.54
N ARG A 152 -19.05 8.64 10.76
CA ARG A 152 -19.08 7.57 11.77
C ARG A 152 -20.34 6.73 11.69
N LYS A 153 -20.70 6.28 10.50
CA LYS A 153 -21.91 5.49 10.28
C LYS A 153 -21.72 4.37 9.27
N MET A 154 -22.48 3.29 9.49
CA MET A 154 -22.66 2.23 8.49
C MET A 154 -23.65 2.66 7.40
N ILE A 155 -23.38 2.26 6.17
CA ILE A 155 -24.19 2.53 4.98
C ILE A 155 -24.41 1.19 4.28
N PRO A 156 -25.64 0.84 3.87
CA PRO A 156 -25.92 -0.38 3.15
C PRO A 156 -25.15 -0.48 1.83
N HIS A 157 -24.86 -1.70 1.41
CA HIS A 157 -24.31 -1.93 0.08
C HIS A 157 -25.32 -1.55 -1.01
N ASP A 158 -24.79 -0.97 -2.11
CA ASP A 158 -25.56 -0.68 -3.30
C ASP A 158 -24.69 -0.94 -4.55
N PRO A 159 -25.14 -1.83 -5.47
CA PRO A 159 -24.43 -2.10 -6.73
C PRO A 159 -24.15 -0.85 -7.58
N ALA A 160 -24.99 0.21 -7.44
CA ALA A 160 -24.81 1.46 -8.17
C ALA A 160 -23.48 2.14 -7.90
N TYR A 161 -22.86 1.88 -6.74
CA TYR A 161 -21.50 2.38 -6.43
C TYR A 161 -20.40 1.69 -7.23
N ARG A 162 -20.65 0.54 -7.85
CA ARG A 162 -19.69 -0.24 -8.66
C ARG A 162 -18.35 -0.45 -7.98
N VAL A 163 -18.34 -0.77 -6.68
CA VAL A 163 -17.11 -0.92 -5.90
C VAL A 163 -16.46 -2.26 -6.19
N ILE A 164 -15.14 -2.26 -6.41
CA ILE A 164 -14.33 -3.44 -6.73
C ILE A 164 -13.41 -3.90 -5.60
N ASN A 165 -13.42 -3.19 -4.47
CA ASN A 165 -12.64 -3.54 -3.28
C ASN A 165 -13.57 -3.82 -2.10
N GLN A 166 -13.24 -4.83 -1.32
CA GLN A 166 -13.94 -5.15 -0.07
C GLN A 166 -12.96 -5.69 0.95
N ILE A 167 -12.98 -5.15 2.15
CA ILE A 167 -12.28 -5.71 3.31
C ILE A 167 -13.00 -6.99 3.73
N PRO A 168 -12.30 -8.14 3.84
CA PRO A 168 -12.93 -9.46 4.04
C PRO A 168 -13.39 -9.69 5.48
N HIS A 169 -13.77 -8.65 6.20
CA HIS A 169 -14.23 -8.65 7.58
C HIS A 169 -15.55 -7.89 7.69
N ALA A 170 -16.37 -8.27 8.68
CA ALA A 170 -17.48 -7.44 9.11
C ALA A 170 -16.97 -6.38 10.10
N PHE A 171 -17.61 -5.22 10.14
CA PHE A 171 -17.25 -4.16 11.06
C PHE A 171 -18.43 -3.77 11.94
N ASP A 172 -18.18 -3.67 13.23
CA ASP A 172 -19.12 -3.18 14.24
C ASP A 172 -18.58 -1.88 14.85
N PRO A 173 -19.18 -0.73 14.57
CA PRO A 173 -18.75 0.56 15.11
C PRO A 173 -18.77 0.63 16.65
N GLU A 174 -19.66 -0.16 17.29
CA GLU A 174 -19.82 -0.18 18.75
C GLU A 174 -18.86 -1.15 19.44
N ARG A 175 -18.11 -1.95 18.67
CA ARG A 175 -17.14 -2.90 19.21
C ARG A 175 -16.11 -2.20 20.09
N LYS A 176 -15.87 -2.73 21.28
CA LYS A 176 -14.80 -2.30 22.18
C LYS A 176 -13.63 -3.30 22.07
N PRO A 177 -12.45 -2.88 21.60
CA PRO A 177 -11.29 -3.76 21.54
C PRO A 177 -10.96 -4.33 22.92
N GLN A 178 -10.75 -5.64 23.01
CA GLN A 178 -10.45 -6.38 24.24
C GLN A 178 -9.23 -7.30 24.08
N GLY A 179 -8.60 -7.29 22.92
CA GLY A 179 -7.45 -8.13 22.56
C GLY A 179 -6.22 -7.81 23.38
N GLN A 180 -5.93 -8.65 24.38
CA GLN A 180 -4.80 -8.46 25.29
C GLN A 180 -3.46 -8.76 24.60
N GLU A 181 -3.43 -9.76 23.71
CA GLU A 181 -2.24 -10.13 22.96
C GLU A 181 -1.86 -9.03 21.98
N LEU A 182 -2.84 -8.50 21.25
CA LEU A 182 -2.67 -7.41 20.32
C LEU A 182 -2.17 -6.13 21.01
N GLU A 183 -2.79 -5.77 22.15
CA GLU A 183 -2.40 -4.58 22.90
C GLU A 183 -0.97 -4.71 23.43
N ALA A 184 -0.63 -5.85 24.04
CA ALA A 184 0.69 -6.11 24.56
C ALA A 184 1.75 -6.09 23.45
N TRP A 185 1.44 -6.69 22.30
CA TRP A 185 2.33 -6.70 21.16
C TRP A 185 2.52 -5.31 20.53
N LEU A 186 1.44 -4.55 20.33
CA LEU A 186 1.53 -3.17 19.84
C LEU A 186 2.37 -2.29 20.75
N ARG A 187 2.19 -2.39 22.08
CA ARG A 187 3.01 -1.66 23.06
C ARG A 187 4.47 -2.09 23.04
N PHE A 188 4.74 -3.34 22.71
CA PHE A 188 6.10 -3.83 22.59
C PHE A 188 6.81 -3.28 21.34
N ILE A 189 6.18 -3.37 20.16
CA ILE A 189 6.80 -2.92 18.90
C ILE A 189 6.81 -1.40 18.74
N THR A 190 5.84 -0.70 19.32
CA THR A 190 5.69 0.76 19.31
C THR A 190 5.47 1.26 20.74
N PRO A 191 6.54 1.34 21.56
CA PRO A 191 6.44 1.79 22.95
C PRO A 191 5.97 3.23 23.06
N ASP A 192 6.36 4.10 22.13
CA ASP A 192 5.87 5.46 22.05
C ASP A 192 4.42 5.47 21.52
N PRO A 193 3.47 6.11 22.23
CA PRO A 193 2.10 6.25 21.78
C PRO A 193 1.95 6.95 20.43
N GLU A 194 2.85 7.90 20.11
CA GLU A 194 2.83 8.62 18.84
C GLU A 194 3.19 7.74 17.65
N ASP A 195 4.19 6.84 17.81
CA ASP A 195 4.55 5.84 16.80
C ASP A 195 3.40 4.86 16.57
N ARG A 196 2.77 4.40 17.65
CA ARG A 196 1.62 3.50 17.58
C ARG A 196 0.43 4.16 16.90
N ARG A 197 0.11 5.41 17.24
CA ARG A 197 -0.93 6.19 16.57
C ARG A 197 -0.63 6.30 15.07
N MET A 198 0.58 6.72 14.67
CA MET A 198 0.98 6.84 13.28
C MET A 198 0.83 5.52 12.52
N LEU A 199 1.24 4.40 13.12
CA LEU A 199 1.09 3.07 12.51
C LEU A 199 -0.38 2.70 12.31
N LEU A 200 -1.24 2.92 13.30
CA LEU A 200 -2.68 2.62 13.23
C LEU A 200 -3.41 3.54 12.24
N GLU A 201 -3.07 4.84 12.21
CA GLU A 201 -3.58 5.78 11.20
C GLU A 201 -3.22 5.32 9.79
N PHE A 202 -1.95 4.94 9.56
CA PHE A 202 -1.51 4.46 8.26
C PHE A 202 -2.20 3.14 7.88
N ALA A 203 -2.32 2.19 8.81
CA ALA A 203 -3.01 0.92 8.57
C ALA A 203 -4.51 1.14 8.28
N GLY A 204 -5.18 2.04 9.01
CA GLY A 204 -6.56 2.46 8.73
C GLY A 204 -6.70 3.11 7.36
N TYR A 205 -5.78 3.98 7.00
CA TYR A 205 -5.72 4.63 5.69
C TYR A 205 -5.57 3.63 4.54
N CYS A 206 -4.87 2.50 4.75
CA CYS A 206 -4.76 1.43 3.77
C CYS A 206 -6.09 0.73 3.44
N MET A 207 -7.12 0.82 4.30
CA MET A 207 -8.44 0.27 4.00
C MET A 207 -9.28 1.14 3.07
N THR A 208 -8.86 2.37 2.79
CA THR A 208 -9.56 3.35 1.96
C THR A 208 -8.96 3.45 0.56
N ARG A 209 -9.66 4.13 -0.34
CA ARG A 209 -9.15 4.53 -1.66
C ARG A 209 -8.69 6.01 -1.70
N ASP A 210 -8.75 6.70 -0.56
CA ASP A 210 -8.35 8.10 -0.43
C ASP A 210 -6.82 8.23 -0.59
N VAL A 211 -6.35 9.05 -1.52
CA VAL A 211 -4.92 9.29 -1.82
C VAL A 211 -4.42 10.65 -1.32
N SER A 212 -5.25 11.39 -0.58
CA SER A 212 -4.98 12.79 -0.18
C SER A 212 -3.69 12.96 0.63
N GLN A 213 -3.31 11.96 1.43
CA GLN A 213 -2.13 12.03 2.29
C GLN A 213 -0.81 11.82 1.53
N GLN A 214 -0.84 11.14 0.37
CA GLN A 214 0.33 10.85 -0.46
C GLN A 214 1.50 10.22 0.31
N LYS A 215 1.22 9.38 1.33
CA LYS A 215 2.23 8.78 2.21
C LYS A 215 2.48 7.31 1.89
N PHE A 216 3.72 6.89 2.15
CA PHE A 216 4.11 5.48 2.19
C PHE A 216 4.97 5.19 3.43
N LEU A 217 4.98 3.94 3.89
CA LEU A 217 5.61 3.55 5.13
C LEU A 217 6.79 2.60 4.89
N ILE A 218 7.91 2.88 5.54
CA ILE A 218 9.04 1.95 5.69
C ILE A 218 9.16 1.56 7.17
N LEU A 219 9.09 0.26 7.44
CA LEU A 219 9.42 -0.32 8.74
C LEU A 219 10.92 -0.58 8.74
N ASN A 220 11.67 0.11 9.60
CA ASN A 220 13.13 0.03 9.68
C ASN A 220 13.59 -0.56 11.01
N GLY A 221 14.53 -1.49 10.99
CA GLY A 221 15.12 -2.08 12.21
C GLY A 221 15.75 -3.44 11.94
N GLU A 222 16.49 -3.96 12.88
CA GLU A 222 17.18 -5.25 12.76
C GLU A 222 16.23 -6.45 12.61
N GLY A 223 16.78 -7.61 12.26
CA GLY A 223 16.03 -8.85 12.17
C GLY A 223 15.37 -9.24 13.50
N GLY A 224 14.11 -9.71 13.44
CA GLY A 224 13.38 -10.18 14.64
C GLY A 224 12.62 -9.11 15.40
N THR A 225 12.57 -7.86 14.95
CA THR A 225 11.84 -6.76 15.61
C THR A 225 10.32 -6.76 15.34
N GLY A 226 9.81 -7.68 14.50
CA GLY A 226 8.38 -7.81 14.23
C GLY A 226 7.89 -7.12 12.94
N LYS A 227 8.76 -6.55 12.11
CA LYS A 227 8.39 -5.89 10.83
C LYS A 227 7.48 -6.74 9.95
N SER A 228 7.91 -7.97 9.68
CA SER A 228 7.12 -8.91 8.86
C SER A 228 5.78 -9.27 9.48
N THR A 229 5.69 -9.31 10.83
CA THR A 229 4.42 -9.54 11.54
C THR A 229 3.46 -8.37 11.35
N VAL A 230 3.95 -7.12 11.41
CA VAL A 230 3.15 -5.91 11.11
C VAL A 230 2.59 -5.98 9.70
N ILE A 231 3.45 -6.23 8.69
CA ILE A 231 3.02 -6.31 7.29
C ILE A 231 1.96 -7.40 7.13
N ARG A 232 2.20 -8.62 7.61
CA ARG A 232 1.26 -9.74 7.50
C ARG A 232 -0.07 -9.49 8.19
N LEU A 233 -0.11 -8.77 9.31
CA LEU A 233 -1.37 -8.40 9.97
C LEU A 233 -2.15 -7.37 9.16
N ILE A 234 -1.47 -6.36 8.58
CA ILE A 234 -2.11 -5.40 7.69
C ILE A 234 -2.61 -6.11 6.43
N GLU A 235 -1.84 -7.03 5.86
CA GLU A 235 -2.27 -7.85 4.72
C GLU A 235 -3.51 -8.69 5.04
N ALA A 236 -3.54 -9.35 6.21
CA ALA A 236 -4.70 -10.12 6.66
C ALA A 236 -5.94 -9.23 6.85
N MET A 237 -5.77 -8.02 7.38
CA MET A 237 -6.83 -7.04 7.53
C MET A 237 -7.38 -6.58 6.17
N ILE A 238 -6.50 -6.31 5.20
CA ILE A 238 -6.86 -5.80 3.87
C ILE A 238 -7.45 -6.89 2.98
N GLY A 239 -6.98 -8.14 3.13
CA GLY A 239 -7.39 -9.30 2.34
C GLY A 239 -6.64 -9.44 1.01
N SER A 240 -6.35 -10.69 0.63
CA SER A 240 -5.48 -11.05 -0.50
C SER A 240 -5.92 -10.46 -1.85
N GLU A 241 -7.21 -10.30 -2.09
CA GLU A 241 -7.74 -9.73 -3.34
C GLU A 241 -7.37 -8.27 -3.52
N ASN A 242 -7.12 -7.53 -2.43
CA ASN A 242 -6.78 -6.11 -2.41
C ASN A 242 -5.26 -5.87 -2.38
N LEU A 243 -4.44 -6.93 -2.40
CA LEU A 243 -2.99 -6.83 -2.26
C LEU A 243 -2.24 -6.93 -3.59
N ALA A 244 -1.14 -6.22 -3.67
CA ALA A 244 -0.05 -6.44 -4.60
C ALA A 244 1.25 -6.66 -3.80
N SER A 245 2.20 -7.39 -4.39
CA SER A 245 3.52 -7.60 -3.79
C SER A 245 4.60 -7.34 -4.84
N ILE A 246 4.78 -6.05 -5.15
CA ILE A 246 5.71 -5.58 -6.18
C ILE A 246 6.83 -4.85 -5.45
N SER A 247 8.06 -5.27 -5.70
CA SER A 247 9.22 -4.60 -5.12
C SER A 247 9.38 -3.18 -5.70
N LEU A 248 10.11 -2.33 -4.99
CA LEU A 248 10.29 -0.95 -5.40
C LEU A 248 11.08 -0.83 -6.73
N SER A 249 12.02 -1.74 -6.96
CA SER A 249 12.78 -1.85 -8.22
C SER A 249 11.90 -2.30 -9.38
N GLU A 250 10.98 -3.23 -9.13
CA GLU A 250 10.03 -3.71 -10.14
C GLU A 250 8.99 -2.66 -10.52
N LEU A 251 8.57 -1.79 -9.58
CA LEU A 251 7.55 -0.75 -9.85
C LEU A 251 7.94 0.16 -11.03
N SER A 252 9.22 0.33 -11.30
CA SER A 252 9.72 1.11 -12.45
C SER A 252 9.70 0.36 -13.78
N GLN A 253 9.43 -0.96 -13.78
CA GLN A 253 9.41 -1.79 -14.98
C GLN A 253 8.10 -1.66 -15.76
N ARG A 254 8.15 -1.94 -17.07
CA ARG A 254 7.08 -1.67 -18.04
C ARG A 254 5.71 -2.27 -17.67
N PHE A 255 5.64 -3.47 -17.12
CA PHE A 255 4.37 -4.16 -16.84
C PHE A 255 3.97 -4.13 -15.36
N ALA A 256 4.83 -3.67 -14.49
CA ALA A 256 4.63 -3.75 -13.04
C ALA A 256 3.45 -2.90 -12.57
N ALA A 257 3.25 -1.71 -13.15
CA ALA A 257 2.16 -0.82 -12.78
C ALA A 257 0.77 -1.48 -12.94
N TYR A 258 0.62 -2.43 -13.88
CA TYR A 258 -0.63 -3.18 -14.04
C TYR A 258 -1.02 -3.95 -12.78
N GLY A 259 -0.04 -4.49 -12.03
CA GLY A 259 -0.28 -5.20 -10.79
C GLY A 259 -0.88 -4.34 -9.66
N LEU A 260 -0.86 -3.01 -9.79
CA LEU A 260 -1.48 -2.08 -8.85
C LEU A 260 -2.95 -1.76 -9.17
N VAL A 261 -3.46 -2.20 -10.34
CA VAL A 261 -4.83 -1.90 -10.77
C VAL A 261 -5.82 -2.51 -9.78
N GLY A 262 -6.64 -1.66 -9.18
CA GLY A 262 -7.66 -2.11 -8.24
C GLY A 262 -7.12 -2.59 -6.89
N LYS A 263 -5.86 -2.34 -6.54
CA LYS A 263 -5.29 -2.76 -5.26
C LYS A 263 -5.32 -1.64 -4.22
N LEU A 264 -5.56 -1.99 -2.96
CA LEU A 264 -5.54 -1.08 -1.82
C LEU A 264 -4.14 -0.96 -1.21
N LEU A 265 -3.39 -2.04 -1.22
CA LEU A 265 -2.06 -2.11 -0.61
C LEU A 265 -1.07 -2.83 -1.53
N ASN A 266 0.12 -2.28 -1.65
CA ASN A 266 1.30 -2.97 -2.15
C ASN A 266 2.28 -3.14 -1.00
N SER A 267 2.55 -4.38 -0.61
CA SER A 267 3.45 -4.74 0.48
C SER A 267 4.64 -5.53 -0.05
N CYS A 268 5.84 -5.16 0.38
CA CYS A 268 7.05 -5.91 0.07
C CYS A 268 7.97 -5.94 1.28
N ALA A 269 8.34 -7.15 1.70
CA ALA A 269 9.05 -7.37 2.96
C ALA A 269 10.52 -6.97 2.92
N ASP A 270 11.15 -6.90 1.72
CA ASP A 270 12.55 -6.55 1.59
C ASP A 270 12.73 -5.38 0.62
N LEU A 271 13.15 -4.25 1.16
CA LEU A 271 13.56 -3.12 0.37
C LEU A 271 15.04 -3.29 -0.01
N GLU A 272 15.31 -3.59 -1.28
CA GLU A 272 16.68 -3.69 -1.79
C GLU A 272 17.43 -2.36 -1.64
N LEU A 273 18.69 -2.41 -1.23
CA LEU A 273 19.54 -1.22 -1.03
C LEU A 273 19.70 -0.37 -2.30
N THR A 274 19.54 -0.98 -3.48
CA THR A 274 19.61 -0.30 -4.79
C THR A 274 18.27 0.30 -5.24
N ALA A 275 17.18 0.00 -4.56
CA ALA A 275 15.81 0.25 -5.02
C ALA A 275 15.41 1.73 -5.11
N LEU A 276 16.15 2.66 -4.50
CA LEU A 276 15.80 4.09 -4.47
C LEU A 276 16.63 4.95 -5.47
N GLU A 277 17.11 4.35 -6.55
CA GLU A 277 17.80 5.12 -7.61
C GLU A 277 16.83 6.02 -8.40
N ASP A 278 15.59 5.58 -8.62
CA ASP A 278 14.52 6.37 -9.25
C ASP A 278 13.27 6.45 -8.38
N THR A 279 13.07 7.61 -7.77
CA THR A 279 11.91 7.92 -6.93
C THR A 279 10.70 8.44 -7.73
N SER A 280 10.83 8.60 -9.04
CA SER A 280 9.77 9.17 -9.88
C SER A 280 8.53 8.29 -9.92
N THR A 281 8.71 6.97 -9.96
CA THR A 281 7.61 6.01 -9.96
C THR A 281 6.83 6.03 -8.65
N ILE A 282 7.52 6.10 -7.49
CA ILE A 282 6.86 6.25 -6.19
C ILE A 282 5.99 7.52 -6.17
N LYS A 283 6.55 8.64 -6.63
CA LYS A 283 5.81 9.92 -6.68
C LYS A 283 4.57 9.83 -7.56
N LYS A 284 4.64 9.13 -8.70
CA LYS A 284 3.49 8.89 -9.58
C LYS A 284 2.45 8.00 -8.94
N VAL A 285 2.86 6.88 -8.32
CA VAL A 285 1.94 5.94 -7.66
C VAL A 285 1.18 6.61 -6.52
N LEU A 286 1.85 7.47 -5.73
CA LEU A 286 1.27 8.16 -4.57
C LEU A 286 0.62 9.50 -4.91
N GLY A 287 0.85 10.05 -6.11
CA GLY A 287 0.59 11.44 -6.44
C GLY A 287 -0.65 11.71 -7.29
N GLU A 288 -1.58 10.78 -7.43
CA GLU A 288 -2.72 10.89 -8.34
C GLU A 288 -2.34 11.02 -9.85
N ASP A 289 -1.08 10.83 -10.18
CA ASP A 289 -0.64 10.86 -11.56
C ASP A 289 -1.22 9.65 -12.32
N THR A 290 -1.52 9.86 -13.60
CA THR A 290 -1.98 8.79 -14.47
C THR A 290 -0.83 7.83 -14.76
N LEU A 291 -1.04 6.57 -14.44
CA LEU A 291 -0.16 5.46 -14.76
C LEU A 291 -0.64 4.74 -16.03
N ARG A 292 0.30 4.16 -16.75
CA ARG A 292 0.00 3.31 -17.89
C ARG A 292 0.04 1.85 -17.44
N GLY A 293 -1.13 1.19 -17.48
CA GLY A 293 -1.26 -0.24 -17.27
C GLY A 293 -1.08 -0.98 -18.59
N GLU A 294 -0.15 -1.92 -18.63
CA GLU A 294 0.05 -2.81 -19.77
C GLU A 294 0.03 -4.26 -19.27
N ALA A 295 -0.84 -5.09 -19.83
CA ALA A 295 -0.80 -6.53 -19.63
C ALA A 295 -0.35 -7.22 -20.92
N LYS A 296 0.35 -8.36 -20.79
CA LYS A 296 0.83 -9.11 -21.95
C LYS A 296 -0.35 -9.54 -22.84
N GLY A 297 -0.36 -9.08 -24.10
CA GLY A 297 -1.41 -9.43 -25.07
C GLY A 297 -2.73 -8.65 -24.92
N LYS A 298 -2.75 -7.56 -24.13
CA LYS A 298 -3.88 -6.64 -24.02
C LYS A 298 -3.45 -5.22 -24.39
N ASP A 299 -4.40 -4.41 -24.84
CA ASP A 299 -4.16 -3.01 -25.08
C ASP A 299 -3.80 -2.27 -23.80
N ALA A 300 -2.87 -1.33 -23.89
CA ALA A 300 -2.51 -0.48 -22.79
C ALA A 300 -3.65 0.48 -22.43
N PHE A 301 -3.87 0.71 -21.15
CA PHE A 301 -4.86 1.67 -20.66
C PHE A 301 -4.26 2.58 -19.59
N SER A 302 -4.92 3.68 -19.35
CA SER A 302 -4.53 4.64 -18.31
C SER A 302 -5.37 4.42 -17.06
N PHE A 303 -4.75 4.51 -15.88
CA PHE A 303 -5.45 4.44 -14.60
C PHE A 303 -4.73 5.28 -13.54
N LYS A 304 -5.42 5.61 -12.45
CA LYS A 304 -4.85 6.20 -11.23
C LYS A 304 -4.75 5.15 -10.15
N SER A 305 -3.57 4.95 -9.60
CA SER A 305 -3.39 4.04 -8.47
C SER A 305 -3.91 4.68 -7.19
N TYR A 306 -4.55 3.87 -6.36
CA TYR A 306 -4.87 4.22 -4.99
C TYR A 306 -4.23 3.24 -3.98
N ALA A 307 -3.30 2.41 -4.45
CA ALA A 307 -2.57 1.50 -3.58
C ALA A 307 -1.62 2.26 -2.65
N ARG A 308 -1.66 1.93 -1.37
CA ARG A 308 -0.64 2.36 -0.40
C ARG A 308 0.58 1.49 -0.56
N LEU A 309 1.74 2.04 -0.22
CA LEU A 309 2.99 1.31 -0.27
C LEU A 309 3.52 1.11 1.14
N ILE A 310 3.83 -0.13 1.50
CA ILE A 310 4.51 -0.48 2.74
C ILE A 310 5.71 -1.39 2.42
N PHE A 311 6.85 -1.04 2.99
CA PHE A 311 8.09 -1.79 2.84
C PHE A 311 8.70 -2.07 4.20
N SER A 312 9.57 -3.09 4.29
CA SER A 312 10.45 -3.26 5.44
C SER A 312 11.89 -3.39 5.00
N THR A 313 12.82 -2.95 5.86
CA THR A 313 14.25 -3.06 5.63
C THR A 313 15.00 -3.15 6.94
N ASN A 314 16.18 -3.75 6.91
CA ASN A 314 17.12 -3.69 8.04
C ASN A 314 17.96 -2.41 7.99
N GLU A 315 18.29 -1.95 6.79
CA GLU A 315 19.05 -0.73 6.56
C GLU A 315 18.37 0.09 5.47
N LEU A 316 18.33 1.40 5.65
CA LEU A 316 17.73 2.30 4.66
C LEU A 316 18.70 2.43 3.46
N PRO A 317 18.19 2.28 2.22
CA PRO A 317 19.02 2.42 1.03
C PRO A 317 19.43 3.88 0.82
N ILE A 318 20.62 4.11 0.26
CA ILE A 318 21.07 5.47 -0.08
C ILE A 318 20.33 5.94 -1.34
N VAL A 319 19.68 7.12 -1.28
CA VAL A 319 19.01 7.72 -2.43
C VAL A 319 20.02 8.53 -3.25
N LYS A 320 20.42 7.99 -4.41
CA LYS A 320 21.47 8.61 -5.24
C LYS A 320 21.00 9.82 -6.05
N SER A 321 19.74 9.87 -6.48
CA SER A 321 19.27 10.85 -7.47
C SER A 321 18.30 11.90 -6.92
N GLU A 322 17.69 11.68 -5.77
CA GLU A 322 16.62 12.52 -5.25
C GLU A 322 17.16 13.68 -4.41
N LYS A 323 16.89 14.89 -4.86
CA LYS A 323 17.24 16.14 -4.15
C LYS A 323 16.02 16.98 -3.81
N SER A 324 14.82 16.54 -4.22
CA SER A 324 13.59 17.28 -4.00
C SER A 324 12.91 16.91 -2.69
N ASN A 325 12.25 17.87 -2.06
CA ASN A 325 11.36 17.62 -0.93
C ASN A 325 10.18 16.70 -1.30
N GLY A 326 9.97 16.46 -2.61
CA GLY A 326 8.83 15.71 -3.11
C GLY A 326 8.79 14.24 -2.70
N PHE A 327 9.95 13.61 -2.52
CA PHE A 327 10.06 12.23 -2.03
C PHE A 327 9.96 12.17 -0.50
N TYR A 328 10.82 12.93 0.20
CA TYR A 328 10.92 12.86 1.67
C TYR A 328 9.62 13.25 2.38
N ARG A 329 8.86 14.22 1.84
CA ARG A 329 7.55 14.59 2.40
C ARG A 329 6.50 13.48 2.32
N ARG A 330 6.72 12.46 1.46
CA ARG A 330 5.81 11.32 1.31
C ARG A 330 6.21 10.12 2.17
N LEU A 331 7.41 10.16 2.71
CA LEU A 331 7.99 9.05 3.45
C LEU A 331 7.60 9.13 4.93
N LEU A 332 7.19 7.97 5.45
CA LEU A 332 7.11 7.68 6.88
C LEU A 332 8.13 6.58 7.16
N ILE A 333 8.94 6.75 8.20
CA ILE A 333 9.83 5.70 8.69
C ILE A 333 9.39 5.37 10.11
N LEU A 334 9.08 4.10 10.37
CA LEU A 334 8.84 3.61 11.72
C LEU A 334 10.07 2.82 12.19
N PRO A 335 10.88 3.38 13.11
CA PRO A 335 12.00 2.66 13.69
C PRO A 335 11.48 1.55 14.62
N MET A 336 11.89 0.30 14.36
CA MET A 336 11.53 -0.87 15.16
C MET A 336 12.79 -1.47 15.79
N ASN A 337 13.13 -1.02 17.01
CA ASN A 337 14.43 -1.30 17.65
C ASN A 337 14.33 -2.34 18.77
N ARG A 338 13.16 -2.97 18.99
CA ARG A 338 12.98 -3.94 20.06
C ARG A 338 12.95 -5.36 19.55
N VAL A 339 13.84 -6.20 20.07
CA VAL A 339 13.86 -7.64 19.79
C VAL A 339 13.36 -8.37 21.04
N PRO A 340 12.40 -9.29 20.93
CA PRO A 340 11.91 -10.05 22.07
C PRO A 340 12.99 -11.01 22.58
N LYS A 341 13.06 -11.17 23.91
CA LYS A 341 14.02 -12.10 24.56
C LYS A 341 13.83 -13.56 24.13
N ALA A 342 12.58 -13.93 23.81
CA ALA A 342 12.23 -15.26 23.32
C ALA A 342 11.30 -15.13 22.10
N ARG A 343 11.54 -15.95 21.08
CA ARG A 343 10.63 -16.03 19.91
C ARG A 343 9.38 -16.81 20.31
N ARG A 344 8.23 -16.32 19.91
CA ARG A 344 6.92 -16.96 20.09
C ARG A 344 6.38 -17.40 18.72
N PRO A 345 6.49 -18.69 18.37
CA PRO A 345 6.11 -19.19 17.03
C PRO A 345 4.64 -19.02 16.68
N ASP A 346 3.76 -19.07 17.68
CA ASP A 346 2.30 -18.93 17.57
C ASP A 346 1.80 -17.48 17.63
N LEU A 347 2.71 -16.51 17.77
CA LEU A 347 2.34 -15.10 17.95
C LEU A 347 1.43 -14.60 16.84
N PHE A 348 1.76 -14.86 15.58
CA PHE A 348 0.97 -14.37 14.45
C PHE A 348 -0.45 -14.95 14.47
N GLN A 349 -0.60 -16.23 14.80
CA GLN A 349 -1.92 -16.88 14.93
C GLN A 349 -2.72 -16.27 16.07
N ALA A 350 -2.09 -16.02 17.21
CA ALA A 350 -2.75 -15.39 18.35
C ALA A 350 -3.24 -13.97 18.01
N LEU A 351 -2.41 -13.18 17.33
CA LEU A 351 -2.78 -11.84 16.87
C LEU A 351 -3.87 -11.85 15.81
N LEU A 352 -3.88 -12.88 14.94
CA LEU A 352 -4.91 -13.04 13.92
C LEU A 352 -6.30 -13.34 14.50
N LEU A 353 -6.37 -14.00 15.66
CA LEU A 353 -7.64 -14.20 16.38
C LEU A 353 -8.23 -12.89 16.92
N GLU A 354 -7.40 -11.87 17.09
CA GLU A 354 -7.79 -10.53 17.55
C GLU A 354 -7.85 -9.51 16.39
N ILE A 355 -7.98 -9.99 15.13
CA ILE A 355 -7.93 -9.12 13.93
C ILE A 355 -9.05 -8.07 13.91
N ASP A 356 -10.24 -8.41 14.40
CA ASP A 356 -11.36 -7.46 14.48
C ASP A 356 -11.08 -6.31 15.46
N ASP A 357 -10.29 -6.56 16.49
CA ASP A 357 -9.85 -5.52 17.43
C ASP A 357 -8.80 -4.62 16.77
N LEU A 358 -7.89 -5.19 15.95
CA LEU A 358 -6.96 -4.41 15.14
C LEU A 358 -7.70 -3.52 14.16
N ILE A 359 -8.69 -4.07 13.43
CA ILE A 359 -9.54 -3.30 12.51
C ILE A 359 -10.20 -2.14 13.25
N THR A 360 -10.78 -2.40 14.42
CA THR A 360 -11.45 -1.37 15.23
C THR A 360 -10.48 -0.27 15.66
N LEU A 361 -9.28 -0.63 16.11
CA LEU A 361 -8.24 0.35 16.46
C LEU A 361 -7.81 1.18 15.24
N CYS A 362 -7.62 0.55 14.08
CA CYS A 362 -7.24 1.21 12.85
C CYS A 362 -8.34 2.16 12.33
N VAL A 363 -9.62 1.75 12.40
CA VAL A 363 -10.75 2.60 12.00
C VAL A 363 -10.86 3.82 12.91
N ARG A 364 -10.73 3.65 14.23
CA ARG A 364 -10.76 4.78 15.18
C ARG A 364 -9.58 5.73 14.96
N ALA A 365 -8.39 5.21 14.73
CA ALA A 365 -7.23 6.04 14.40
C ALA A 365 -7.44 6.80 13.07
N LEU A 366 -8.07 6.17 12.09
CA LEU A 366 -8.43 6.81 10.82
C LEU A 366 -9.47 7.94 11.01
N GLU A 367 -10.48 7.74 11.85
CA GLU A 367 -11.45 8.79 12.21
C GLU A 367 -10.74 10.01 12.82
N GLU A 368 -9.83 9.77 13.78
CA GLU A 368 -9.04 10.83 14.39
C GLU A 368 -8.11 11.53 13.37
N MET A 369 -7.53 10.77 12.44
CA MET A 369 -6.73 11.31 11.35
C MET A 369 -7.53 12.30 10.50
N TYR A 370 -8.76 11.94 10.10
CA TYR A 370 -9.61 12.84 9.33
C TYR A 370 -10.04 14.08 10.14
N LEU A 371 -10.35 13.91 11.41
CA LEU A 371 -10.66 15.05 12.30
C LEU A 371 -9.47 15.98 12.49
N ALA A 372 -8.25 15.46 12.53
CA ALA A 372 -7.01 16.24 12.65
C ALA A 372 -6.58 16.91 11.33
N GLY A 373 -7.28 16.63 10.23
CA GLY A 373 -6.96 17.17 8.91
C GLY A 373 -5.85 16.44 8.17
N GLY A 374 -5.40 15.28 8.64
CA GLY A 374 -4.40 14.45 7.98
C GLY A 374 -3.61 13.54 8.90
N LEU A 375 -2.79 12.68 8.28
CA LEU A 375 -1.91 11.73 8.97
C LEU A 375 -0.84 12.46 9.79
N ARG A 376 -0.74 12.10 11.06
CA ARG A 376 0.16 12.75 12.02
C ARG A 376 1.46 11.96 12.16
N GLU A 377 2.54 12.52 11.64
CA GLU A 377 3.88 11.92 11.75
C GLU A 377 4.38 11.96 13.20
N SER A 378 4.91 10.83 13.68
CA SER A 378 5.54 10.79 15.01
C SER A 378 6.88 11.54 15.04
N PRO A 379 7.35 12.01 16.21
CA PRO A 379 8.68 12.60 16.34
C PRO A 379 9.81 11.68 15.87
N ALA A 380 9.74 10.39 16.24
CA ALA A 380 10.75 9.40 15.83
C ALA A 380 10.75 9.19 14.30
N SER A 381 9.57 9.19 13.66
CA SER A 381 9.47 9.12 12.20
C SER A 381 10.11 10.34 11.53
N LYS A 382 9.85 11.54 12.02
CA LYS A 382 10.43 12.77 11.48
C LYS A 382 11.96 12.76 11.60
N GLU A 383 12.47 12.40 12.78
CA GLU A 383 13.90 12.29 13.03
C GLU A 383 14.56 11.26 12.10
N ALA A 384 13.93 10.08 11.94
CA ALA A 384 14.42 9.03 11.03
C ALA A 384 14.43 9.49 9.57
N VAL A 385 13.42 10.22 9.10
CA VAL A 385 13.37 10.79 7.74
C VAL A 385 14.43 11.87 7.56
N ASP A 386 14.63 12.74 8.54
CA ASP A 386 15.65 13.79 8.49
C ASP A 386 17.06 13.17 8.49
N GLN A 387 17.31 12.17 9.32
CA GLN A 387 18.58 11.43 9.32
C GLN A 387 18.82 10.74 7.98
N PHE A 388 17.81 10.03 7.46
CA PHE A 388 17.88 9.39 6.15
C PHE A 388 18.19 10.39 5.01
N ARG A 389 17.61 11.59 5.09
CA ARG A 389 17.90 12.67 4.14
C ARG A 389 19.33 13.17 4.26
N MET A 390 19.84 13.34 5.50
CA MET A 390 21.23 13.74 5.74
C MET A 390 22.20 12.68 5.23
N ASP A 391 21.96 11.40 5.51
CA ASP A 391 22.79 10.29 5.08
C ASP A 391 22.84 10.13 3.55
N SER A 392 21.73 10.49 2.89
CA SER A 392 21.62 10.49 1.43
C SER A 392 22.26 11.73 0.79
N ASP A 393 22.51 12.81 1.53
CA ASP A 393 23.15 14.03 1.03
C ASP A 393 24.64 14.04 1.32
N THR A 394 25.38 13.29 0.51
CA THR A 394 26.85 13.20 0.65
C THR A 394 27.57 14.55 0.57
N VAL A 395 26.97 15.57 -0.06
CA VAL A 395 27.54 16.92 -0.12
C VAL A 395 27.32 17.66 1.19
N ALA A 396 26.15 17.53 1.81
CA ALA A 396 25.88 18.11 3.12
C ALA A 396 26.78 17.49 4.19
N ALA A 397 26.91 16.15 4.18
CA ALA A 397 27.79 15.44 5.09
C ALA A 397 29.26 15.89 4.92
N PHE A 398 29.75 15.94 3.69
CA PHE A 398 31.10 16.47 3.39
C PHE A 398 31.30 17.88 3.92
N LEU A 399 30.32 18.76 3.69
CA LEU A 399 30.42 20.16 4.18
C LEU A 399 30.44 20.22 5.70
N ALA A 400 29.65 19.41 6.39
CA ALA A 400 29.61 19.39 7.85
C ALA A 400 30.87 18.80 8.48
N GLU A 401 31.44 17.74 7.88
CA GLU A 401 32.54 16.98 8.46
C GLU A 401 33.92 17.43 8.01
N GLU A 402 34.07 17.89 6.76
CA GLU A 402 35.39 18.18 6.15
C GLU A 402 35.55 19.64 5.76
N THR A 403 34.58 20.53 6.03
CA THR A 403 34.72 21.94 5.72
C THR A 403 34.35 22.84 6.90
N THR A 404 34.90 24.02 6.90
CA THR A 404 34.55 25.07 7.87
C THR A 404 33.97 26.27 7.12
N PRO A 405 32.77 26.78 7.51
CA PRO A 405 32.27 28.06 7.00
C PRO A 405 33.22 29.17 7.38
N ASP A 406 33.73 29.90 6.40
CA ASP A 406 34.61 31.05 6.63
C ASP A 406 34.21 32.15 5.65
N PRO A 407 33.63 33.28 6.14
CA PRO A 407 33.19 34.39 5.27
C PRO A 407 34.27 34.97 4.37
N SER A 408 35.53 34.81 4.77
CA SER A 408 36.69 35.34 4.02
C SER A 408 37.34 34.33 3.07
N ALA A 409 36.98 33.04 3.22
CA ALA A 409 37.61 31.97 2.46
C ALA A 409 36.99 31.78 1.07
N ARG A 410 37.85 31.37 0.15
CA ARG A 410 37.49 30.92 -1.19
C ARG A 410 38.21 29.63 -1.49
N THR A 411 37.47 28.62 -1.95
CA THR A 411 38.07 27.33 -2.36
C THR A 411 37.83 27.10 -3.84
N GLU A 412 38.88 26.77 -4.57
CA GLU A 412 38.78 26.43 -5.99
C GLU A 412 37.85 25.23 -6.19
N ARG A 413 36.97 25.33 -7.18
CA ARG A 413 35.97 24.29 -7.48
C ARG A 413 36.58 22.91 -7.68
N GLY A 414 37.72 22.83 -8.38
CA GLY A 414 38.43 21.57 -8.63
C GLY A 414 39.00 20.98 -7.35
N ALA A 415 39.63 21.80 -6.50
CA ALA A 415 40.16 21.38 -5.23
C ALA A 415 39.08 20.91 -4.25
N LEU A 416 37.97 21.66 -4.18
CA LEU A 416 36.81 21.28 -3.35
C LEU A 416 36.19 19.93 -3.81
N PHE A 417 36.05 19.74 -5.12
CA PHE A 417 35.55 18.48 -5.67
C PHE A 417 36.48 17.31 -5.40
N THR A 418 37.79 17.53 -5.47
CA THR A 418 38.79 16.50 -5.14
C THR A 418 38.71 16.10 -3.66
N ALA A 419 38.57 17.07 -2.76
CA ALA A 419 38.37 16.80 -1.32
C ALA A 419 37.07 16.04 -1.08
N TYR A 420 35.97 16.42 -1.74
CA TYR A 420 34.68 15.70 -1.68
C TYR A 420 34.81 14.26 -2.16
N LYS A 421 35.49 13.99 -3.27
CA LYS A 421 35.71 12.62 -3.77
C LYS A 421 36.50 11.78 -2.78
N ARG A 422 37.56 12.35 -2.16
CA ARG A 422 38.34 11.67 -1.14
C ARG A 422 37.47 11.33 0.06
N TYR A 423 36.68 12.28 0.57
CA TYR A 423 35.73 12.07 1.66
C TYR A 423 34.74 10.93 1.35
N CYS A 424 34.14 10.93 0.15
CA CYS A 424 33.22 9.87 -0.24
C CYS A 424 33.92 8.49 -0.30
N PHE A 425 35.15 8.43 -0.79
CA PHE A 425 35.94 7.20 -0.85
C PHE A 425 36.29 6.68 0.56
N GLU A 426 36.75 7.57 1.46
CA GLU A 426 37.10 7.22 2.85
C GLU A 426 35.88 6.80 3.68
N SER A 427 34.68 7.29 3.34
CA SER A 427 33.39 7.00 4.01
C SER A 427 32.59 5.90 3.34
N ASP A 428 33.15 5.19 2.35
CA ASP A 428 32.47 4.18 1.51
C ASP A 428 31.16 4.70 0.88
N ARG A 429 31.14 5.97 0.48
CA ARG A 429 30.01 6.65 -0.14
C ARG A 429 30.25 6.90 -1.63
N GLN A 430 29.22 6.79 -2.44
CA GLN A 430 29.35 7.09 -3.86
C GLN A 430 29.37 8.61 -4.10
N ALA A 431 30.46 9.10 -4.71
CA ALA A 431 30.58 10.51 -5.08
C ALA A 431 29.66 10.90 -6.23
N LEU A 432 29.06 12.10 -6.15
CA LEU A 432 28.34 12.69 -7.27
C LEU A 432 29.28 12.99 -8.43
N THR A 433 28.70 13.08 -9.65
CA THR A 433 29.44 13.65 -10.78
C THR A 433 29.81 15.11 -10.51
N ARG A 434 30.89 15.59 -11.13
CA ARG A 434 31.40 16.98 -10.96
C ARG A 434 30.28 18.03 -11.14
N ASN A 435 29.46 17.88 -12.18
CA ASN A 435 28.39 18.84 -12.46
C ASN A 435 27.29 18.81 -11.40
N ASN A 436 26.94 17.63 -10.89
CA ASN A 436 25.94 17.48 -9.83
C ASN A 436 26.43 18.00 -8.49
N PHE A 437 27.71 17.79 -8.15
CA PHE A 437 28.34 18.37 -6.98
C PHE A 437 28.28 19.91 -7.01
N TYR A 438 28.70 20.53 -8.11
CA TYR A 438 28.65 22.00 -8.24
C TYR A 438 27.23 22.56 -8.20
N ARG A 439 26.25 21.82 -8.77
CA ARG A 439 24.83 22.20 -8.65
C ARG A 439 24.37 22.12 -7.19
N SER A 440 24.75 21.08 -6.46
CA SER A 440 24.42 20.90 -5.06
C SER A 440 24.99 22.02 -4.18
N MET A 441 26.24 22.41 -4.41
CA MET A 441 26.86 23.53 -3.71
C MET A 441 26.08 24.84 -3.87
N ARG A 442 25.63 25.14 -5.12
CA ARG A 442 24.82 26.34 -5.40
C ARG A 442 23.44 26.28 -4.72
N VAL A 443 22.79 25.13 -4.74
CA VAL A 443 21.49 24.93 -4.05
C VAL A 443 21.63 25.13 -2.54
N LYS A 444 22.80 24.81 -1.98
CA LYS A 444 23.12 25.01 -0.55
C LYS A 444 23.56 26.46 -0.21
N GLY A 445 23.49 27.37 -1.19
CA GLY A 445 23.74 28.79 -0.96
C GLY A 445 25.18 29.21 -1.13
N TYR A 446 26.11 28.36 -1.55
CA TYR A 446 27.48 28.73 -1.81
C TYR A 446 27.59 29.49 -3.12
N GLY A 447 27.99 30.78 -3.04
CA GLY A 447 28.23 31.63 -4.21
C GLY A 447 29.42 31.14 -5.03
N GLU A 448 29.40 31.43 -6.35
CA GLU A 448 30.57 31.21 -7.22
C GLU A 448 31.17 32.53 -7.66
N THR A 449 32.49 32.66 -7.53
CA THR A 449 33.27 33.81 -8.05
C THR A 449 34.31 33.33 -9.04
N MET A 450 34.67 34.17 -9.97
CA MET A 450 35.71 33.92 -10.97
C MET A 450 36.93 34.83 -10.67
N SER A 451 38.10 34.22 -10.55
CA SER A 451 39.35 34.97 -10.34
C SER A 451 40.51 34.31 -11.08
N MET A 452 41.32 35.07 -11.78
CA MET A 452 42.49 34.59 -12.56
C MET A 452 42.22 33.36 -13.44
N GLY A 453 41.05 33.30 -14.07
CA GLY A 453 40.68 32.15 -14.97
C GLY A 453 40.16 30.92 -14.25
N SER A 454 40.18 30.87 -12.93
CA SER A 454 39.63 29.76 -12.14
C SER A 454 38.31 30.16 -11.46
N ARG A 455 37.43 29.18 -11.20
CA ARG A 455 36.16 29.36 -10.47
C ARG A 455 36.29 28.86 -9.04
N TYR A 456 35.76 29.62 -8.09
CA TYR A 456 35.84 29.38 -6.66
C TYR A 456 34.43 29.33 -6.08
N PHE A 457 34.26 28.51 -5.02
CA PHE A 457 33.13 28.66 -4.11
C PHE A 457 33.52 29.57 -2.95
N ASP A 458 32.66 30.53 -2.67
CA ASP A 458 32.87 31.50 -1.58
C ASP A 458 32.39 30.92 -0.25
N HIS A 459 32.97 31.44 0.85
CA HIS A 459 32.58 31.13 2.23
C HIS A 459 32.80 29.69 2.67
N VAL A 460 33.64 28.92 1.98
CA VAL A 460 33.96 27.53 2.33
C VAL A 460 35.47 27.30 2.31
N LYS A 461 35.98 26.70 3.39
CA LYS A 461 37.37 26.28 3.55
C LYS A 461 37.41 24.78 3.79
N VAL A 462 38.24 24.06 3.05
CA VAL A 462 38.49 22.64 3.31
C VAL A 462 39.34 22.50 4.56
N GLY A 463 38.90 21.71 5.51
CA GLY A 463 39.54 21.46 6.79
C GLY A 463 38.51 21.06 7.82
N ARG A 464 38.79 19.99 8.56
CA ARG A 464 37.86 19.49 9.58
C ARG A 464 37.55 20.60 10.57
N PRO A 465 36.24 20.80 10.91
CA PRO A 465 35.88 21.67 12.02
C PRO A 465 36.65 21.20 13.26
N LYS A 466 37.20 22.13 14.07
CA LYS A 466 37.73 21.72 15.36
C LYS A 466 36.60 21.04 16.11
N GLN A 467 36.77 19.74 16.44
CA GLN A 467 35.81 19.03 17.29
C GLN A 467 35.63 19.89 18.56
N LYS A 468 34.39 20.34 18.80
CA LYS A 468 34.04 20.88 20.11
C LYS A 468 34.32 19.78 21.13
N ASP A 469 34.91 20.13 22.24
CA ASP A 469 35.11 19.21 23.37
C ASP A 469 33.75 18.53 23.65
N PRO A 470 33.68 17.17 23.68
CA PRO A 470 32.43 16.45 23.94
C PRO A 470 31.71 16.93 25.20
N ILE A 471 32.44 17.38 26.19
CA ILE A 471 31.94 17.94 27.45
C ILE A 471 31.26 19.30 27.19
N GLN A 472 31.86 20.17 26.38
CA GLN A 472 31.30 21.46 26.02
C GLN A 472 30.06 21.35 25.14
N ALA A 473 30.01 20.35 24.23
CA ALA A 473 28.87 20.07 23.40
C ALA A 473 27.67 19.48 24.22
N ALA A 474 27.97 18.73 25.27
CA ALA A 474 26.96 18.20 26.21
C ALA A 474 26.39 19.33 27.09
N LEU A 475 27.23 20.25 27.58
CA LEU A 475 26.81 21.41 28.36
C LEU A 475 25.94 22.40 27.56
N GLU A 476 26.24 22.63 26.27
CA GLU A 476 25.41 23.45 25.36
C GLU A 476 24.02 22.79 25.08
N LYS A 477 23.91 21.47 25.20
CA LYS A 477 22.64 20.73 25.11
C LYS A 477 21.89 20.60 26.42
N GLY A 478 22.38 21.24 27.51
CA GLY A 478 21.72 21.25 28.81
C GLY A 478 21.99 20.01 29.66
N TYR A 479 22.95 19.15 29.30
CA TYR A 479 23.38 18.06 30.15
C TYR A 479 24.28 18.56 31.26
N VAL A 480 23.95 18.20 32.51
CA VAL A 480 24.80 18.45 33.67
C VAL A 480 25.82 17.33 33.76
N VAL A 481 27.09 17.65 33.74
CA VAL A 481 28.17 16.69 34.01
C VAL A 481 28.12 16.37 35.51
N VAL A 482 27.66 15.20 35.87
CA VAL A 482 27.70 14.72 37.27
C VAL A 482 29.00 13.94 37.41
N ASP A 483 29.89 14.42 38.22
CA ASP A 483 31.13 13.74 38.62
C ASP A 483 30.81 12.68 39.70
N GLU A 484 30.00 11.69 39.37
CA GLU A 484 29.82 10.50 40.19
C GLU A 484 30.32 9.28 39.41
N VAL A 485 31.47 8.81 39.84
CA VAL A 485 31.98 7.47 39.56
C VAL A 485 31.03 6.51 40.26
N LEU A 486 30.05 5.95 39.54
CA LEU A 486 29.25 4.85 40.05
C LEU A 486 30.13 3.61 40.13
N PRO A 487 30.31 3.00 41.32
CA PRO A 487 31.00 1.74 41.42
C PRO A 487 30.07 0.62 40.93
N PHE A 488 30.52 -0.10 39.91
CA PHE A 488 30.05 -1.37 39.33
C PHE A 488 28.77 -1.39 38.51
#